data_40f466fd3530269334d248e2043d79bc
#
_entry.id   40f466fd3530269334d248e2043d79bc
#
_cell.length_a   1.000
_cell.length_b   1.000
_cell.length_c   1.000
_cell.angle_alpha   90.00
_cell.angle_beta   90.00
_cell.angle_gamma   90.00
#
_symmetry.space_group_name_H-M   'P 1'
#
loop_
_entity.id
_entity.type
_entity.pdbx_description
1 polymer ?
#
loop_
_entity_poly.entity_id
_entity_poly.type
_entity_poly.pdbx_seq_one_letter_code
_entity_poly.pdbx_strand_id
1 'polypeptide(L)'
;MALVAPPEKQARLLELADCDLALARAQATLRGLPVALHVPTLEAAIDEIKTRRHDTFVELEGIRSELERAESDVKLVQARIAKDSERLQHTANAKEAMGLEHELESLRTRAAHLEDIELAIMEKLEVSESALAGRDAELATADAALLGARDEQDRQTQELTAETRRQREIRDAIVADLSQDLVELYERQRERYGAGASHLRFGVSSASGVALTESD
;
A
#
# COMPACT_ATOMS: atom_id res chain seq x y z
N MET A 1 37.62 44.02 12.73
CA MET A 1 38.91 43.29 12.68
C MET A 1 38.69 42.00 11.93
N ALA A 2 39.54 41.62 10.96
CA ALA A 2 39.45 40.33 10.32
C ALA A 2 39.82 39.26 11.36
N LEU A 3 38.97 38.23 11.49
CA LEU A 3 39.22 37.10 12.39
C LEU A 3 40.29 36.20 11.76
N VAL A 4 41.42 36.04 12.42
CA VAL A 4 42.53 35.19 11.96
C VAL A 4 42.55 33.91 12.80
N ALA A 5 42.44 32.77 12.16
CA ALA A 5 42.51 31.48 12.82
C ALA A 5 43.79 30.72 12.44
N PRO A 6 44.46 30.04 13.39
CA PRO A 6 45.59 29.17 13.09
C PRO A 6 45.17 28.02 12.11
N PRO A 7 46.11 27.53 11.28
CA PRO A 7 45.81 26.47 10.31
C PRO A 7 45.13 25.22 10.91
N GLU A 8 45.49 24.84 12.13
CA GLU A 8 44.90 23.72 12.87
C GLU A 8 43.40 23.98 13.17
N LYS A 9 43.02 25.21 13.54
CA LYS A 9 41.62 25.54 13.79
C LYS A 9 40.83 25.70 12.48
N GLN A 10 41.48 26.11 11.39
CA GLN A 10 40.87 26.09 10.06
C GLN A 10 40.57 24.67 9.60
N ALA A 11 41.47 23.68 9.85
CA ALA A 11 41.23 22.29 9.59
C ALA A 11 40.00 21.75 10.37
N ARG A 12 39.87 22.15 11.66
CA ARG A 12 38.72 21.78 12.49
C ARG A 12 37.39 22.35 11.95
N LEU A 13 37.41 23.56 11.35
CA LEU A 13 36.20 24.09 10.69
C LEU A 13 35.80 23.32 9.45
N LEU A 14 36.74 22.70 8.72
CA LEU A 14 36.44 21.83 7.61
C LEU A 14 35.83 20.51 8.10
N GLU A 15 36.38 19.91 9.17
CA GLU A 15 35.80 18.72 9.80
C GLU A 15 34.35 19.00 10.30
N LEU A 16 34.11 20.21 10.87
CA LEU A 16 32.77 20.63 11.27
C LEU A 16 31.83 20.73 10.08
N ALA A 17 32.29 21.26 8.94
CA ALA A 17 31.50 21.33 7.72
C ALA A 17 31.15 19.94 7.15
N ASP A 18 32.10 18.99 7.22
CA ASP A 18 31.86 17.60 6.82
C ASP A 18 30.81 16.91 7.71
N CYS A 19 30.86 17.12 9.04
CA CYS A 19 29.83 16.64 9.97
C CYS A 19 28.45 17.24 9.65
N ASP A 20 28.37 18.54 9.42
CA ASP A 20 27.10 19.21 9.09
C ASP A 20 26.53 18.71 7.76
N LEU A 21 27.37 18.47 6.77
CA LEU A 21 26.98 17.89 5.50
C LEU A 21 26.46 16.44 5.66
N ALA A 22 27.15 15.64 6.49
CA ALA A 22 26.71 14.26 6.80
C ALA A 22 25.35 14.26 7.51
N LEU A 23 25.15 15.15 8.49
CA LEU A 23 23.88 15.32 9.20
C LEU A 23 22.74 15.76 8.23
N ALA A 24 23.01 16.71 7.35
CA ALA A 24 22.04 17.19 6.38
C ALA A 24 21.64 16.06 5.39
N ARG A 25 22.61 15.27 4.92
CA ARG A 25 22.38 14.13 4.05
C ARG A 25 21.55 13.04 4.75
N ALA A 26 21.90 12.67 5.98
CA ALA A 26 21.15 11.70 6.76
C ALA A 26 19.70 12.13 6.98
N GLN A 27 19.47 13.41 7.30
CA GLN A 27 18.13 13.96 7.44
C GLN A 27 17.33 13.98 6.13
N ALA A 28 17.98 14.28 5.00
CA ALA A 28 17.34 14.23 3.68
C ALA A 28 16.95 12.79 3.30
N THR A 29 17.84 11.84 3.55
CA THR A 29 17.58 10.40 3.34
C THR A 29 16.40 9.93 4.19
N LEU A 30 16.38 10.25 5.50
CA LEU A 30 15.29 9.89 6.40
C LEU A 30 13.93 10.41 5.90
N ARG A 31 13.88 11.66 5.43
CA ARG A 31 12.64 12.25 4.90
C ARG A 31 12.18 11.59 3.60
N GLY A 32 13.11 11.17 2.75
CA GLY A 32 12.83 10.51 1.47
C GLY A 32 12.58 9.02 1.57
N LEU A 33 12.86 8.40 2.71
CA LEU A 33 12.87 6.94 2.89
C LEU A 33 11.52 6.26 2.54
N PRO A 34 10.34 6.77 3.00
CA PRO A 34 9.06 6.17 2.65
C PRO A 34 8.82 6.12 1.14
N VAL A 35 9.19 7.20 0.43
CA VAL A 35 9.02 7.29 -1.03
C VAL A 35 10.02 6.38 -1.74
N ALA A 36 11.28 6.32 -1.27
CA ALA A 36 12.31 5.45 -1.84
C ALA A 36 11.97 3.96 -1.71
N LEU A 37 11.27 3.58 -0.65
CA LEU A 37 10.78 2.21 -0.40
C LEU A 37 9.35 1.98 -0.94
N HIS A 38 8.82 2.90 -1.71
CA HIS A 38 7.51 2.80 -2.34
C HIS A 38 6.32 2.60 -1.38
N VAL A 39 6.48 2.92 -0.09
CA VAL A 39 5.43 2.70 0.94
C VAL A 39 4.10 3.35 0.54
N PRO A 40 4.03 4.64 0.13
CA PRO A 40 2.75 5.25 -0.28
C PRO A 40 2.11 4.59 -1.50
N THR A 41 2.94 4.08 -2.43
CA THR A 41 2.46 3.40 -3.64
C THR A 41 1.87 2.03 -3.29
N LEU A 42 2.50 1.29 -2.38
CA LEU A 42 2.00 0.02 -1.88
C LEU A 42 0.69 0.19 -1.10
N GLU A 43 0.59 1.21 -0.26
CA GLU A 43 -0.64 1.55 0.46
C GLU A 43 -1.79 1.87 -0.51
N ALA A 44 -1.56 2.70 -1.52
CA ALA A 44 -2.55 3.00 -2.54
C ALA A 44 -2.99 1.75 -3.34
N ALA A 45 -2.06 0.86 -3.69
CA ALA A 45 -2.36 -0.39 -4.37
C ALA A 45 -3.21 -1.32 -3.51
N ILE A 46 -2.94 -1.40 -2.20
CA ILE A 46 -3.73 -2.19 -1.24
C ILE A 46 -5.17 -1.65 -1.17
N ASP A 47 -5.35 -0.34 -1.11
CA ASP A 47 -6.69 0.26 -1.05
C ASP A 47 -7.49 -0.01 -2.34
N GLU A 48 -6.83 -0.02 -3.48
CA GLU A 48 -7.43 -0.39 -4.76
C GLU A 48 -7.85 -1.87 -4.80
N ILE A 49 -6.99 -2.78 -4.29
CA ILE A 49 -7.30 -4.21 -4.18
C ILE A 49 -8.48 -4.42 -3.23
N LYS A 50 -8.52 -3.75 -2.09
CA LYS A 50 -9.63 -3.82 -1.12
C LYS A 50 -10.95 -3.38 -1.74
N THR A 51 -10.93 -2.31 -2.54
CA THR A 51 -12.13 -1.84 -3.25
C THR A 51 -12.63 -2.89 -4.22
N ARG A 52 -11.76 -3.42 -5.09
CA ARG A 52 -12.13 -4.48 -6.05
C ARG A 52 -12.60 -5.76 -5.37
N ARG A 53 -11.97 -6.14 -4.25
CA ARG A 53 -12.40 -7.26 -3.41
C ARG A 53 -13.81 -7.06 -2.87
N HIS A 54 -14.10 -5.86 -2.37
CA HIS A 54 -15.44 -5.52 -1.87
C HIS A 54 -16.50 -5.61 -2.96
N ASP A 55 -16.23 -5.08 -4.15
CA ASP A 55 -17.14 -5.15 -5.29
C ASP A 55 -17.43 -6.61 -5.68
N THR A 56 -16.38 -7.45 -5.76
CA THR A 56 -16.54 -8.89 -6.02
C THR A 56 -17.35 -9.59 -4.92
N PHE A 57 -17.17 -9.21 -3.67
CA PHE A 57 -17.93 -9.75 -2.53
C PHE A 57 -19.42 -9.38 -2.63
N VAL A 58 -19.73 -8.14 -2.98
CA VAL A 58 -21.13 -7.69 -3.16
C VAL A 58 -21.80 -8.43 -4.30
N GLU A 59 -21.08 -8.64 -5.42
CA GLU A 59 -21.58 -9.45 -6.54
C GLU A 59 -21.86 -10.89 -6.12
N LEU A 60 -20.96 -11.53 -5.37
CA LEU A 60 -21.11 -12.87 -4.84
C LEU A 60 -22.36 -13.00 -3.96
N GLU A 61 -22.60 -12.07 -3.06
CA GLU A 61 -23.80 -12.07 -2.20
C GLU A 61 -25.09 -11.90 -3.03
N GLY A 62 -25.02 -11.12 -4.11
CA GLY A 62 -26.13 -11.02 -5.07
C GLY A 62 -26.45 -12.36 -5.73
N ILE A 63 -25.41 -13.06 -6.23
CA ILE A 63 -25.55 -14.40 -6.86
C ILE A 63 -26.09 -15.44 -5.86
N ARG A 64 -25.62 -15.44 -4.61
CA ARG A 64 -26.14 -16.30 -3.55
C ARG A 64 -27.63 -16.09 -3.30
N SER A 65 -28.06 -14.84 -3.27
CA SER A 65 -29.47 -14.50 -3.11
C SER A 65 -30.31 -14.93 -4.32
N GLU A 66 -29.76 -14.89 -5.53
CA GLU A 66 -30.43 -15.41 -6.73
C GLU A 66 -30.56 -16.93 -6.67
N LEU A 67 -29.51 -17.64 -6.23
CA LEU A 67 -29.54 -19.09 -6.06
C LEU A 67 -30.62 -19.53 -5.05
N GLU A 68 -30.68 -18.89 -3.89
CA GLU A 68 -31.72 -19.16 -2.88
C GLU A 68 -33.13 -19.02 -3.42
N ARG A 69 -33.38 -18.00 -4.27
CA ARG A 69 -34.69 -17.83 -4.92
C ARG A 69 -34.97 -18.94 -5.92
N ALA A 70 -33.98 -19.28 -6.78
CA ALA A 70 -34.13 -20.35 -7.75
C ALA A 70 -34.42 -21.71 -7.08
N GLU A 71 -33.67 -22.07 -6.05
CA GLU A 71 -33.90 -23.26 -5.23
C GLU A 71 -35.32 -23.28 -4.61
N SER A 72 -35.76 -22.11 -4.11
CA SER A 72 -37.13 -22.01 -3.56
C SER A 72 -38.20 -22.23 -4.61
N ASP A 73 -38.02 -21.67 -5.80
CA ASP A 73 -38.96 -21.87 -6.92
C ASP A 73 -38.98 -23.32 -7.40
N VAL A 74 -37.83 -23.98 -7.50
CA VAL A 74 -37.75 -25.44 -7.81
C VAL A 74 -38.50 -26.24 -6.77
N LYS A 75 -38.27 -25.99 -5.47
CA LYS A 75 -38.97 -26.69 -4.37
C LYS A 75 -40.48 -26.51 -4.43
N LEU A 76 -40.95 -25.30 -4.75
CA LEU A 76 -42.39 -25.03 -4.89
C LEU A 76 -43.03 -25.82 -6.04
N VAL A 77 -42.38 -25.84 -7.20
CA VAL A 77 -42.88 -26.61 -8.37
C VAL A 77 -42.84 -28.10 -8.09
N GLN A 78 -41.77 -28.64 -7.50
CA GLN A 78 -41.66 -30.04 -7.13
C GLN A 78 -42.74 -30.47 -6.11
N ALA A 79 -43.02 -29.63 -5.09
CA ALA A 79 -44.10 -29.83 -4.13
C ALA A 79 -45.48 -29.87 -4.83
N ARG A 80 -45.71 -29.05 -5.84
CA ARG A 80 -46.94 -29.03 -6.63
C ARG A 80 -47.07 -30.32 -7.47
N ILE A 81 -45.98 -30.74 -8.14
CA ILE A 81 -45.92 -32.01 -8.90
C ILE A 81 -46.26 -33.17 -7.99
N ALA A 82 -45.67 -33.25 -6.79
CA ALA A 82 -45.95 -34.35 -5.84
C ALA A 82 -47.45 -34.37 -5.45
N LYS A 83 -48.04 -33.21 -5.11
CA LYS A 83 -49.44 -33.11 -4.73
C LYS A 83 -50.39 -33.49 -5.87
N ASP A 84 -50.13 -33.04 -7.09
CA ASP A 84 -51.01 -33.32 -8.21
C ASP A 84 -50.84 -34.74 -8.72
N SER A 85 -49.64 -35.33 -8.56
CA SER A 85 -49.41 -36.76 -8.80
C SER A 85 -50.18 -37.65 -7.81
N GLU A 86 -50.24 -37.28 -6.53
CA GLU A 86 -51.05 -37.95 -5.52
C GLU A 86 -52.55 -37.86 -5.84
N ARG A 87 -53.00 -36.70 -6.23
CA ARG A 87 -54.42 -36.49 -6.65
C ARG A 87 -54.78 -37.35 -7.86
N LEU A 88 -53.89 -37.44 -8.84
CA LEU A 88 -54.07 -38.22 -10.04
C LEU A 88 -54.23 -39.72 -9.69
N GLN A 89 -53.51 -40.24 -8.69
CA GLN A 89 -53.61 -41.63 -8.25
C GLN A 89 -54.97 -41.96 -7.58
N HIS A 90 -55.62 -40.96 -7.00
CA HIS A 90 -56.85 -41.12 -6.22
C HIS A 90 -58.14 -40.68 -6.94
N THR A 91 -58.04 -40.03 -8.10
CA THR A 91 -59.21 -39.57 -8.82
C THR A 91 -59.85 -40.72 -9.65
N ALA A 92 -61.16 -40.88 -9.56
CA ALA A 92 -61.97 -41.78 -10.40
C ALA A 92 -62.60 -41.06 -11.61
N ASN A 93 -62.42 -39.75 -11.71
CA ASN A 93 -63.07 -38.94 -12.76
C ASN A 93 -62.10 -38.76 -13.95
N ALA A 94 -62.44 -39.36 -15.09
CA ALA A 94 -61.61 -39.35 -16.30
C ALA A 94 -61.30 -37.89 -16.79
N LYS A 95 -62.25 -36.94 -16.68
CA LYS A 95 -61.98 -35.55 -17.08
C LYS A 95 -61.02 -34.86 -16.15
N GLU A 96 -61.09 -35.13 -14.86
CA GLU A 96 -60.14 -34.58 -13.86
C GLU A 96 -58.77 -35.23 -14.07
N ALA A 97 -58.66 -36.53 -14.32
CA ALA A 97 -57.42 -37.20 -14.61
C ALA A 97 -56.68 -36.58 -15.81
N MET A 98 -57.37 -36.39 -16.93
CA MET A 98 -56.77 -35.70 -18.10
C MET A 98 -56.31 -34.27 -17.81
N GLY A 99 -57.05 -33.51 -16.99
CA GLY A 99 -56.64 -32.17 -16.56
C GLY A 99 -55.36 -32.18 -15.71
N LEU A 100 -55.27 -33.15 -14.76
CA LEU A 100 -54.10 -33.32 -13.91
C LEU A 100 -52.88 -33.80 -14.70
N GLU A 101 -53.04 -34.68 -15.66
CA GLU A 101 -51.96 -35.16 -16.56
C GLU A 101 -51.36 -33.96 -17.35
N HIS A 102 -52.22 -33.10 -17.93
CA HIS A 102 -51.75 -31.92 -18.67
C HIS A 102 -51.06 -30.92 -17.75
N GLU A 103 -51.56 -30.69 -16.51
CA GLU A 103 -50.93 -29.84 -15.52
C GLU A 103 -49.60 -30.39 -15.11
N LEU A 104 -49.45 -31.68 -14.85
CA LEU A 104 -48.21 -32.35 -14.51
C LEU A 104 -47.16 -32.23 -15.61
N GLU A 105 -47.53 -32.37 -16.87
CA GLU A 105 -46.65 -32.18 -18.02
C GLU A 105 -46.11 -30.75 -18.07
N SER A 106 -46.99 -29.76 -17.90
CA SER A 106 -46.58 -28.34 -17.82
C SER A 106 -45.69 -28.04 -16.65
N LEU A 107 -45.96 -28.59 -15.45
CA LEU A 107 -45.17 -28.42 -14.26
C LEU A 107 -43.77 -29.07 -14.39
N ARG A 108 -43.67 -30.24 -15.03
CA ARG A 108 -42.40 -30.90 -15.30
C ARG A 108 -41.52 -30.09 -16.26
N THR A 109 -42.13 -29.54 -17.33
CA THR A 109 -41.42 -28.63 -18.24
C THR A 109 -40.91 -27.42 -17.50
N ARG A 110 -41.73 -26.84 -16.61
CA ARG A 110 -41.33 -25.71 -15.78
C ARG A 110 -40.22 -26.08 -14.78
N ALA A 111 -40.28 -27.24 -14.16
CA ALA A 111 -39.24 -27.70 -13.25
C ALA A 111 -37.89 -27.84 -13.97
N ALA A 112 -37.87 -28.49 -15.13
CA ALA A 112 -36.65 -28.63 -15.93
C ALA A 112 -36.05 -27.26 -16.30
N HIS A 113 -36.87 -26.27 -16.69
CA HIS A 113 -36.39 -24.93 -16.98
C HIS A 113 -35.82 -24.23 -15.75
N LEU A 114 -36.41 -24.37 -14.56
CA LEU A 114 -35.91 -23.81 -13.32
C LEU A 114 -34.59 -24.49 -12.86
N GLU A 115 -34.48 -25.78 -13.06
CA GLU A 115 -33.24 -26.53 -12.80
C GLU A 115 -32.11 -26.07 -13.71
N ASP A 116 -32.38 -25.80 -15.00
CA ASP A 116 -31.40 -25.21 -15.91
C ASP A 116 -30.94 -23.80 -15.45
N ILE A 117 -31.88 -22.97 -14.94
CA ILE A 117 -31.55 -21.65 -14.37
C ILE A 117 -30.69 -21.80 -13.11
N GLU A 118 -31.06 -22.71 -12.21
CA GLU A 118 -30.31 -23.00 -10.98
C GLU A 118 -28.85 -23.42 -11.31
N LEU A 119 -28.66 -24.30 -12.26
CA LEU A 119 -27.32 -24.71 -12.73
C LEU A 119 -26.53 -23.56 -13.28
N ALA A 120 -27.14 -22.70 -14.10
CA ALA A 120 -26.47 -21.52 -14.64
C ALA A 120 -26.06 -20.50 -13.54
N ILE A 121 -26.87 -20.39 -12.46
CA ILE A 121 -26.51 -19.53 -11.30
C ILE A 121 -25.39 -20.18 -10.51
N MET A 122 -25.40 -21.50 -10.32
CA MET A 122 -24.31 -22.24 -9.64
C MET A 122 -22.97 -22.08 -10.35
N GLU A 123 -22.95 -22.13 -11.69
CA GLU A 123 -21.74 -21.86 -12.48
C GLU A 123 -21.21 -20.43 -12.25
N LYS A 124 -22.09 -19.43 -12.22
CA LYS A 124 -21.69 -18.05 -11.89
C LYS A 124 -21.16 -17.93 -10.47
N LEU A 125 -21.76 -18.64 -9.52
CA LEU A 125 -21.33 -18.67 -8.12
C LEU A 125 -19.88 -19.16 -8.01
N GLU A 126 -19.56 -20.29 -8.64
CA GLU A 126 -18.22 -20.88 -8.64
C GLU A 126 -17.18 -19.90 -9.23
N VAL A 127 -17.49 -19.24 -10.34
CA VAL A 127 -16.63 -18.23 -10.96
C VAL A 127 -16.39 -17.04 -10.03
N SER A 128 -17.46 -16.55 -9.37
CA SER A 128 -17.35 -15.41 -8.45
C SER A 128 -16.59 -15.76 -7.16
N GLU A 129 -16.78 -16.96 -6.62
CA GLU A 129 -16.00 -17.46 -5.46
C GLU A 129 -14.53 -17.61 -5.81
N SER A 130 -14.19 -18.13 -6.97
CA SER A 130 -12.81 -18.20 -7.46
C SER A 130 -12.19 -16.81 -7.64
N ALA A 131 -12.97 -15.86 -8.18
CA ALA A 131 -12.52 -14.47 -8.32
C ALA A 131 -12.24 -13.82 -6.96
N LEU A 132 -13.12 -14.02 -5.97
CA LEU A 132 -12.91 -13.49 -4.60
C LEU A 132 -11.65 -14.08 -3.96
N ALA A 133 -11.44 -15.39 -4.08
CA ALA A 133 -10.23 -16.06 -3.59
C ALA A 133 -8.96 -15.51 -4.25
N GLY A 134 -9.03 -15.19 -5.55
CA GLY A 134 -7.93 -14.51 -6.26
C GLY A 134 -7.64 -13.12 -5.68
N ARG A 135 -8.67 -12.33 -5.36
CA ARG A 135 -8.49 -11.01 -4.73
C ARG A 135 -7.91 -11.10 -3.32
N ASP A 136 -8.31 -12.13 -2.55
CA ASP A 136 -7.74 -12.39 -1.23
C ASP A 136 -6.24 -12.72 -1.32
N ALA A 137 -5.81 -13.50 -2.31
CA ALA A 137 -4.42 -13.82 -2.55
C ALA A 137 -3.60 -12.58 -3.02
N GLU A 138 -4.18 -11.75 -3.89
CA GLU A 138 -3.57 -10.47 -4.30
C GLU A 138 -3.35 -9.56 -3.07
N LEU A 139 -4.37 -9.42 -2.21
CA LEU A 139 -4.30 -8.62 -1.00
C LEU A 139 -3.21 -9.13 -0.05
N ALA A 140 -3.18 -10.42 0.22
CA ALA A 140 -2.15 -11.02 1.08
C ALA A 140 -0.73 -10.78 0.55
N THR A 141 -0.54 -10.84 -0.76
CA THR A 141 0.77 -10.57 -1.40
C THR A 141 1.15 -9.09 -1.26
N ALA A 142 0.21 -8.17 -1.48
CA ALA A 142 0.44 -6.74 -1.34
C ALA A 142 0.71 -6.33 0.12
N ASP A 143 -0.03 -6.90 1.08
CA ASP A 143 0.20 -6.68 2.52
C ASP A 143 1.59 -7.18 2.95
N ALA A 144 2.04 -8.34 2.46
CA ALA A 144 3.38 -8.86 2.73
C ALA A 144 4.47 -7.95 2.15
N ALA A 145 4.27 -7.40 0.95
CA ALA A 145 5.20 -6.45 0.35
C ALA A 145 5.27 -5.14 1.14
N LEU A 146 4.13 -4.60 1.60
CA LEU A 146 4.10 -3.41 2.45
C LEU A 146 4.78 -3.65 3.80
N LEU A 147 4.55 -4.80 4.43
CA LEU A 147 5.23 -5.17 5.67
C LEU A 147 6.75 -5.20 5.48
N GLY A 148 7.24 -5.86 4.44
CA GLY A 148 8.68 -5.90 4.14
C GLY A 148 9.27 -4.51 3.86
N ALA A 149 8.54 -3.62 3.18
CA ALA A 149 8.97 -2.24 2.95
C ALA A 149 9.04 -1.43 4.25
N ARG A 150 8.09 -1.63 5.17
CA ARG A 150 8.08 -0.98 6.49
C ARG A 150 9.18 -1.49 7.40
N ASP A 151 9.42 -2.80 7.43
CA ASP A 151 10.52 -3.40 8.19
C ASP A 151 11.88 -2.85 7.71
N GLU A 152 12.07 -2.72 6.40
CA GLU A 152 13.27 -2.12 5.83
C GLU A 152 13.37 -0.63 6.15
N GLN A 153 12.25 0.10 6.13
CA GLN A 153 12.19 1.50 6.55
C GLN A 153 12.63 1.68 8.00
N ASP A 154 12.12 0.83 8.89
CA ASP A 154 12.47 0.87 10.32
C ASP A 154 13.95 0.54 10.54
N ARG A 155 14.50 -0.45 9.86
CA ARG A 155 15.91 -0.80 9.91
C ARG A 155 16.80 0.37 9.48
N GLN A 156 16.52 0.95 8.30
CA GLN A 156 17.32 2.09 7.80
C GLN A 156 17.13 3.33 8.67
N THR A 157 15.96 3.57 9.22
CA THR A 157 15.69 4.67 10.17
C THR A 157 16.54 4.51 11.43
N GLN A 158 16.66 3.32 11.99
CA GLN A 158 17.50 3.04 13.16
C GLN A 158 18.97 3.27 12.84
N GLU A 159 19.46 2.77 11.71
CA GLU A 159 20.87 2.95 11.28
C GLU A 159 21.21 4.42 11.08
N LEU A 160 20.38 5.16 10.34
CA LEU A 160 20.59 6.59 10.09
C LEU A 160 20.46 7.43 11.36
N THR A 161 19.59 7.06 12.29
CA THR A 161 19.44 7.74 13.57
C THR A 161 20.67 7.54 14.44
N ALA A 162 21.21 6.32 14.49
CA ALA A 162 22.43 6.01 15.21
C ALA A 162 23.65 6.76 14.62
N GLU A 163 23.75 6.83 13.30
CA GLU A 163 24.78 7.61 12.61
C GLU A 163 24.64 9.10 12.87
N THR A 164 23.43 9.65 12.78
CA THR A 164 23.12 11.06 13.10
C THR A 164 23.55 11.39 14.53
N ARG A 165 23.34 10.49 15.49
CA ARG A 165 23.77 10.68 16.87
C ARG A 165 25.27 10.74 16.96
N ARG A 166 26.00 9.81 16.35
CA ARG A 166 27.47 9.81 16.32
C ARG A 166 28.04 11.08 15.70
N GLN A 167 27.49 11.52 14.58
CA GLN A 167 27.93 12.75 13.91
C GLN A 167 27.68 13.99 14.78
N ARG A 168 26.57 14.06 15.54
CA ARG A 168 26.32 15.13 16.51
C ARG A 168 27.36 15.13 17.64
N GLU A 169 27.68 13.98 18.21
CA GLU A 169 28.70 13.86 19.27
C GLU A 169 30.06 14.35 18.77
N ILE A 170 30.47 13.97 17.54
CA ILE A 170 31.70 14.47 16.91
C ILE A 170 31.63 15.98 16.70
N ARG A 171 30.53 16.49 16.16
CA ARG A 171 30.30 17.92 15.95
C ARG A 171 30.45 18.72 17.25
N ASP A 172 29.80 18.27 18.31
CA ASP A 172 29.82 18.93 19.60
C ASP A 172 31.24 18.97 20.20
N ALA A 173 32.01 17.89 20.03
CA ALA A 173 33.42 17.83 20.41
C ALA A 173 34.29 18.83 19.61
N ILE A 174 34.03 18.99 18.30
CA ILE A 174 34.74 19.96 17.47
C ILE A 174 34.40 21.40 17.89
N VAL A 175 33.11 21.66 18.11
CA VAL A 175 32.64 22.98 18.57
C VAL A 175 33.27 23.37 19.91
N ALA A 176 33.38 22.42 20.85
CA ALA A 176 34.01 22.65 22.15
C ALA A 176 35.53 22.99 22.06
N ASP A 177 36.21 22.53 20.99
CA ASP A 177 37.62 22.81 20.73
C ASP A 177 37.88 24.15 20.00
N LEU A 178 36.82 24.80 19.48
CA LEU A 178 36.91 26.07 18.76
C LEU A 178 36.60 27.25 19.67
N SER A 179 37.14 28.45 19.31
CA SER A 179 36.74 29.67 20.00
C SER A 179 35.31 30.08 19.63
N GLN A 180 34.61 30.70 20.57
CA GLN A 180 33.23 31.13 20.36
C GLN A 180 33.09 32.04 19.12
N ASP A 181 33.99 32.97 18.90
CA ASP A 181 33.95 33.90 17.74
C ASP A 181 34.04 33.12 16.41
N LEU A 182 34.85 32.04 16.35
CA LEU A 182 34.95 31.19 15.16
C LEU A 182 33.67 30.39 14.90
N VAL A 183 33.09 29.86 15.95
CA VAL A 183 31.82 29.09 15.86
C VAL A 183 30.71 30.04 15.40
N GLU A 184 30.60 31.22 15.98
CA GLU A 184 29.59 32.21 15.57
C GLU A 184 29.76 32.67 14.11
N LEU A 185 31.01 32.85 13.65
CA LEU A 185 31.27 33.12 12.25
C LEU A 185 30.86 31.97 11.35
N TYR A 186 31.24 30.76 11.72
CA TYR A 186 30.92 29.54 11.00
C TYR A 186 29.40 29.37 10.84
N GLU A 187 28.63 29.49 11.93
CA GLU A 187 27.16 29.31 11.89
C GLU A 187 26.47 30.41 11.04
N ARG A 188 26.93 31.68 11.13
CA ARG A 188 26.41 32.74 10.26
C ARG A 188 26.66 32.46 8.78
N GLN A 189 27.86 31.95 8.43
CA GLN A 189 28.16 31.59 7.04
C GLN A 189 27.33 30.40 6.57
N ARG A 190 27.18 29.38 7.42
CA ARG A 190 26.38 28.22 7.14
C ARG A 190 24.90 28.59 6.92
N GLU A 191 24.33 29.41 7.77
CA GLU A 191 22.93 29.87 7.64
C GLU A 191 22.72 30.67 6.35
N ARG A 192 23.68 31.52 5.98
CA ARG A 192 23.56 32.40 4.81
C ARG A 192 23.83 31.68 3.47
N TYR A 193 24.80 30.77 3.44
CA TYR A 193 25.31 30.17 2.20
C TYR A 193 25.17 28.63 2.14
N GLY A 194 24.64 28.01 3.16
CA GLY A 194 24.49 26.56 3.24
C GLY A 194 25.76 25.82 3.68
N ALA A 195 26.90 26.47 3.74
CA ALA A 195 28.18 25.92 4.18
C ALA A 195 28.93 26.94 5.03
N GLY A 196 29.42 26.56 6.22
CA GLY A 196 30.18 27.40 7.14
C GLY A 196 31.66 27.48 6.83
N ALA A 197 32.22 26.46 6.19
CA ALA A 197 33.59 26.38 5.69
C ALA A 197 33.67 25.52 4.44
N SER A 198 34.68 25.75 3.61
CA SER A 198 34.92 24.94 2.42
C SER A 198 36.40 24.90 2.04
N HIS A 199 36.79 23.81 1.35
CA HIS A 199 38.12 23.77 0.77
C HIS A 199 38.31 24.75 -0.36
N LEU A 200 39.45 25.41 -0.38
CA LEU A 200 39.90 26.21 -1.51
C LEU A 200 40.85 25.34 -2.35
N ARG A 201 40.48 25.04 -3.58
CA ARG A 201 41.30 24.27 -4.51
C ARG A 201 41.57 25.12 -5.74
N PHE A 202 42.84 25.39 -6.01
CA PHE A 202 43.27 26.24 -7.16
C PHE A 202 42.56 27.60 -7.19
N GLY A 203 42.36 28.22 -6.00
CA GLY A 203 41.65 29.48 -5.89
C GLY A 203 40.12 29.42 -6.02
N VAL A 204 39.52 28.21 -6.11
CA VAL A 204 38.06 28.01 -6.24
C VAL A 204 37.53 27.36 -4.98
N SER A 205 36.46 27.92 -4.42
CA SER A 205 35.72 27.33 -3.28
C SER A 205 35.01 26.08 -3.69
N SER A 206 35.21 24.97 -2.98
CA SER A 206 34.52 23.69 -3.24
C SER A 206 33.03 23.71 -2.90
N ALA A 207 32.53 24.64 -2.09
CA ALA A 207 31.15 24.78 -1.73
C ALA A 207 30.35 25.61 -2.75
N SER A 208 30.91 26.75 -3.20
CA SER A 208 30.20 27.69 -4.08
C SER A 208 30.61 27.61 -5.55
N GLY A 209 31.74 26.98 -5.86
CA GLY A 209 32.33 27.01 -7.22
C GLY A 209 32.87 28.39 -7.63
N VAL A 210 32.89 29.37 -6.72
CA VAL A 210 33.37 30.75 -7.00
C VAL A 210 34.86 30.79 -6.81
N ALA A 211 35.57 31.40 -7.79
CA ALA A 211 36.98 31.68 -7.67
C ALA A 211 37.23 32.92 -6.80
N LEU A 212 38.25 32.88 -5.94
CA LEU A 212 38.73 34.08 -5.26
C LEU A 212 39.37 35.03 -6.26
N THR A 213 39.15 36.33 -6.10
CA THR A 213 39.81 37.36 -6.87
C THR A 213 41.12 37.78 -6.19
N GLU A 214 42.05 38.39 -6.92
CA GLU A 214 43.35 38.83 -6.36
C GLU A 214 43.21 39.87 -5.23
N SER A 215 42.00 40.36 -4.98
CA SER A 215 41.69 41.32 -3.92
C SER A 215 41.02 40.72 -2.69
N ASP A 216 40.75 39.43 -2.67
CA ASP A 216 40.17 38.71 -1.53
C ASP A 216 41.26 38.00 -0.71
#